data_61c3c7db82d209cefbf442415945a7f3
#
_entry.id   61c3c7db82d209cefbf442415945a7f3
#
_cell.length_a   1.000
_cell.length_b   1.000
_cell.length_c   1.000
_cell.angle_alpha   90.00
_cell.angle_beta   90.00
_cell.angle_gamma   90.00
#
_symmetry.space_group_name_H-M   'P 1'
#
loop_
_entity.id
_entity.type
_entity.pdbx_description
1 polymer ?
#
loop_
_entity_poly.entity_id
_entity_poly.type
_entity_poly.pdbx_seq_one_letter_code
_entity_poly.pdbx_strand_id
1 'polypeptide(L)'
;ARMGEGLPLDQGSPGRVLLAFSGEPGEVYEQIRKRGFHWSIGEREQGVSTVSAPVFGRNWRFLGSLCISGPASRLPASRLDELAPKVISAANKLSYLLSANTNATPQAPSGFWHPH
;
A
#
# COMPACT_ATOMS: atom_id res chain seq x y z
N ALA A 1 10.09 -9.05 -10.66
CA ALA A 1 10.52 -10.02 -9.64
C ALA A 1 9.31 -10.69 -9.05
N ARG A 2 9.47 -11.92 -8.67
CA ARG A 2 8.38 -12.65 -8.08
C ARG A 2 8.26 -12.31 -6.61
N MET A 3 7.04 -12.20 -6.16
CA MET A 3 6.78 -11.84 -4.79
C MET A 3 7.30 -12.91 -3.84
N GLY A 4 7.98 -12.48 -2.81
CA GLY A 4 8.46 -13.36 -1.76
C GLY A 4 9.69 -14.17 -2.08
N GLU A 5 10.12 -14.16 -3.32
CA GLU A 5 11.27 -14.97 -3.68
C GLU A 5 12.55 -14.26 -3.27
N GLY A 6 13.30 -14.87 -2.37
CA GLY A 6 14.56 -14.31 -1.90
C GLY A 6 14.42 -13.12 -0.96
N LEU A 7 13.18 -12.67 -0.68
CA LEU A 7 12.97 -11.52 0.19
C LEU A 7 11.81 -11.79 1.15
N PRO A 8 11.98 -11.45 2.43
CA PRO A 8 10.87 -11.59 3.38
C PRO A 8 9.75 -10.63 3.02
N LEU A 9 8.51 -11.08 3.15
CA LEU A 9 7.35 -10.23 2.88
C LEU A 9 7.18 -9.14 3.92
N ASP A 10 7.70 -9.33 5.12
CA ASP A 10 7.53 -8.36 6.18
C ASP A 10 8.58 -7.25 6.15
N GLN A 11 9.37 -7.18 5.09
CA GLN A 11 10.33 -6.10 4.91
C GLN A 11 9.89 -5.18 3.78
N GLY A 12 10.01 -3.89 4.02
CA GLY A 12 9.68 -2.88 3.03
C GLY A 12 8.19 -2.62 2.92
N SER A 13 7.85 -1.48 2.32
CA SER A 13 6.48 -1.00 2.25
C SER A 13 5.54 -1.93 1.49
N PRO A 14 5.92 -2.43 0.29
CA PRO A 14 4.97 -3.25 -0.46
C PRO A 14 4.61 -4.53 0.27
N GLY A 15 5.59 -5.17 0.91
CA GLY A 15 5.34 -6.41 1.63
C GLY A 15 4.48 -6.20 2.87
N ARG A 16 4.74 -5.13 3.59
CA ARG A 16 3.97 -4.83 4.79
C ARG A 16 2.54 -4.46 4.45
N VAL A 17 2.32 -3.74 3.35
CA VAL A 17 0.96 -3.42 2.89
C VAL A 17 0.25 -4.70 2.49
N LEU A 18 0.92 -5.60 1.79
CA LEU A 18 0.35 -6.88 1.42
C LEU A 18 -0.12 -7.65 2.65
N LEU A 19 0.74 -7.75 3.66
CA LEU A 19 0.39 -8.50 4.86
C LEU A 19 -0.73 -7.82 5.63
N ALA A 20 -0.68 -6.49 5.74
CA ALA A 20 -1.70 -5.76 6.48
C ALA A 20 -3.09 -5.98 5.89
N PHE A 21 -3.20 -5.88 4.57
CA PHE A 21 -4.51 -5.97 3.91
C PHE A 21 -4.88 -7.40 3.54
N SER A 22 -4.02 -8.35 3.87
CA SER A 22 -4.37 -9.77 3.84
C SER A 22 -4.82 -10.30 5.19
N GLY A 23 -4.88 -9.42 6.19
CA GLY A 23 -5.40 -9.80 7.50
C GLY A 23 -4.36 -10.24 8.51
N GLU A 24 -3.10 -9.97 8.27
CA GLU A 24 -2.05 -10.36 9.20
C GLU A 24 -2.25 -9.68 10.56
N PRO A 25 -2.24 -10.42 11.66
CA PRO A 25 -2.40 -9.81 12.98
C PRO A 25 -1.12 -9.10 13.43
N GLY A 26 -1.29 -8.12 14.31
CA GLY A 26 -0.18 -7.40 14.86
C GLY A 26 -0.41 -5.91 14.79
N GLU A 27 0.16 -5.18 15.75
CA GLU A 27 -0.11 -3.76 15.86
C GLU A 27 0.41 -2.99 14.66
N VAL A 28 1.57 -3.37 14.12
CA VAL A 28 2.12 -2.65 12.98
C VAL A 28 1.18 -2.75 11.78
N TYR A 29 0.55 -3.91 11.58
CA TYR A 29 -0.37 -4.11 10.47
C TYR A 29 -1.69 -3.41 10.71
N GLU A 30 -2.14 -3.36 11.95
CA GLU A 30 -3.34 -2.60 12.28
C GLU A 30 -3.15 -1.12 12.02
N GLN A 31 -1.97 -0.59 12.32
CA GLN A 31 -1.67 0.81 12.05
C GLN A 31 -1.66 1.09 10.55
N ILE A 32 -1.11 0.17 9.76
CA ILE A 32 -1.10 0.32 8.31
C ILE A 32 -2.54 0.33 7.78
N ARG A 33 -3.39 -0.56 8.27
CA ARG A 33 -4.79 -0.60 7.85
C ARG A 33 -5.52 0.70 8.19
N LYS A 34 -5.20 1.29 9.33
CA LYS A 34 -5.81 2.56 9.74
C LYS A 34 -5.35 3.72 8.89
N ARG A 35 -4.05 3.77 8.59
CA ARG A 35 -3.50 4.86 7.79
C ARG A 35 -3.82 4.72 6.32
N GLY A 36 -3.91 3.49 5.82
CA GLY A 36 -4.13 3.24 4.40
C GLY A 36 -2.87 3.28 3.56
N PHE A 37 -1.71 3.30 4.19
CA PHE A 37 -0.43 3.30 3.49
C PHE A 37 0.70 2.91 4.45
N HIS A 38 1.86 2.68 3.87
CA HIS A 38 3.08 2.47 4.65
C HIS A 38 4.27 2.98 3.86
N TRP A 39 5.27 3.52 4.56
CA TRP A 39 6.52 3.82 3.90
C TRP A 39 7.69 3.25 4.70
N SER A 40 8.80 3.05 4.00
CA SER A 40 10.02 2.51 4.59
C SER A 40 11.23 3.16 3.96
N ILE A 41 12.31 3.20 4.72
CA ILE A 41 13.58 3.72 4.24
C ILE A 41 14.63 2.66 4.52
N GLY A 42 15.22 2.11 3.44
CA GLY A 42 16.33 1.18 3.57
C GLY A 42 15.99 -0.21 4.05
N GLU A 43 14.70 -0.53 4.24
CA GLU A 43 14.36 -1.85 4.78
C GLU A 43 14.58 -2.97 3.79
N ARG A 44 14.16 -2.76 2.57
CA ARG A 44 14.24 -3.77 1.54
C ARG A 44 15.53 -3.66 0.76
N GLU A 45 15.94 -2.43 0.51
CA GLU A 45 17.13 -2.14 -0.27
C GLU A 45 17.78 -0.91 0.32
N GLN A 46 19.04 -1.01 0.66
CA GLN A 46 19.77 0.09 1.28
C GLN A 46 19.76 1.29 0.36
N GLY A 47 19.50 2.46 0.92
CA GLY A 47 19.50 3.71 0.17
C GLY A 47 18.25 3.97 -0.63
N VAL A 48 17.22 3.13 -0.48
CA VAL A 48 15.96 3.30 -1.22
C VAL A 48 14.81 3.53 -0.25
N SER A 49 14.03 4.58 -0.54
CA SER A 49 12.79 4.85 0.18
C SER A 49 11.60 4.42 -0.68
N THR A 50 10.56 3.91 -0.04
CA THR A 50 9.37 3.45 -0.74
C THR A 50 8.13 3.80 0.07
N VAL A 51 7.09 4.30 -0.61
CA VAL A 51 5.78 4.48 0.00
C VAL A 51 4.76 3.70 -0.82
N SER A 52 3.86 3.00 -0.14
CA SER A 52 2.94 2.07 -0.77
C SER A 52 1.54 2.22 -0.22
N ALA A 53 0.53 2.02 -1.08
CA ALA A 53 -0.87 2.02 -0.69
C ALA A 53 -1.58 0.86 -1.36
N PRO A 54 -2.64 0.32 -0.74
CA PRO A 54 -3.32 -0.86 -1.29
C PRO A 54 -4.17 -0.52 -2.49
N VAL A 55 -4.30 -1.49 -3.39
CA VAL A 55 -5.18 -1.42 -4.54
C VAL A 55 -6.20 -2.53 -4.40
N PHE A 56 -7.47 -2.18 -4.54
CA PHE A 56 -8.58 -3.12 -4.39
C PHE A 56 -9.32 -3.28 -5.70
N GLY A 57 -9.87 -4.45 -5.88
CA GLY A 57 -10.74 -4.70 -7.00
C GLY A 57 -12.18 -4.75 -6.54
N ARG A 58 -12.97 -5.52 -7.26
CA ARG A 58 -14.39 -5.69 -6.99
C ARG A 58 -14.61 -6.24 -5.60
N ASN A 59 -15.61 -5.70 -4.89
CA ASN A 59 -16.00 -6.14 -3.56
C ASN A 59 -14.86 -5.99 -2.55
N TRP A 60 -14.01 -4.99 -2.77
CA TRP A 60 -12.90 -4.66 -1.87
C TRP A 60 -11.90 -5.80 -1.74
N ARG A 61 -11.82 -6.62 -2.78
CA ARG A 61 -10.82 -7.66 -2.82
C ARG A 61 -9.44 -7.04 -2.99
N PHE A 62 -8.52 -7.39 -2.09
CA PHE A 62 -7.18 -6.86 -2.16
C PHE A 62 -6.43 -7.45 -3.37
N LEU A 63 -5.93 -6.59 -4.23
CA LEU A 63 -5.22 -7.01 -5.44
C LEU A 63 -3.72 -6.84 -5.35
N GLY A 64 -3.26 -5.84 -4.62
CA GLY A 64 -1.85 -5.56 -4.55
C GLY A 64 -1.60 -4.18 -4.01
N SER A 65 -0.42 -3.65 -4.25
CA SER A 65 -0.09 -2.31 -3.77
C SER A 65 0.53 -1.50 -4.90
N LEU A 66 0.26 -0.20 -4.83
CA LEU A 66 0.90 0.77 -5.70
C LEU A 66 1.97 1.46 -4.88
N CYS A 67 3.19 1.55 -5.41
CA CYS A 67 4.25 2.17 -4.64
C CYS A 67 5.09 3.11 -5.49
N ILE A 68 5.71 4.05 -4.80
CA ILE A 68 6.69 4.96 -5.38
C ILE A 68 7.99 4.74 -4.63
N SER A 69 9.07 4.56 -5.37
CA SER A 69 10.40 4.36 -4.80
C SER A 69 11.38 5.37 -5.36
N GLY A 70 12.37 5.69 -4.59
CA GLY A 70 13.43 6.57 -5.02
C GLY A 70 14.57 6.58 -4.05
N PRO A 71 15.64 7.34 -4.36
CA PRO A 71 16.78 7.41 -3.47
C PRO A 71 16.41 8.00 -2.11
N ALA A 72 16.90 7.40 -1.04
CA ALA A 72 16.59 7.88 0.30
C ALA A 72 17.06 9.32 0.50
N SER A 73 18.12 9.73 -0.20
CA SER A 73 18.62 11.09 -0.10
C SER A 73 17.63 12.12 -0.61
N ARG A 74 16.73 11.73 -1.51
CA ARG A 74 15.71 12.61 -2.06
C ARG A 74 14.34 12.39 -1.43
N LEU A 75 14.16 11.27 -0.75
CA LEU A 75 12.89 10.91 -0.16
C LEU A 75 13.05 10.62 1.33
N PRO A 76 13.38 11.66 2.13
CA PRO A 76 13.38 11.48 3.59
C PRO A 76 11.96 11.34 4.11
N ALA A 77 11.83 11.02 5.39
CA ALA A 77 10.53 10.76 6.00
C ALA A 77 9.51 11.86 5.73
N SER A 78 9.94 13.12 5.80
CA SER A 78 9.02 14.25 5.58
C SER A 78 8.46 14.26 4.15
N ARG A 79 9.30 13.91 3.17
CA ARG A 79 8.83 13.84 1.79
C ARG A 79 7.89 12.66 1.58
N LEU A 80 8.19 11.54 2.23
CA LEU A 80 7.31 10.38 2.13
C LEU A 80 5.94 10.68 2.72
N ASP A 81 5.89 11.42 3.82
CA ASP A 81 4.61 11.83 4.40
C ASP A 81 3.84 12.74 3.46
N GLU A 82 4.53 13.62 2.74
CA GLU A 82 3.88 14.48 1.75
C GLU A 82 3.36 13.69 0.56
N LEU A 83 4.07 12.64 0.17
CA LEU A 83 3.68 11.82 -0.98
C LEU A 83 2.58 10.83 -0.66
N ALA A 84 2.44 10.43 0.59
CA ALA A 84 1.47 9.40 0.97
C ALA A 84 0.05 9.70 0.47
N PRO A 85 -0.51 10.91 0.67
CA PRO A 85 -1.85 11.17 0.17
C PRO A 85 -1.96 11.04 -1.35
N LYS A 86 -0.89 11.37 -2.06
CA LYS A 86 -0.90 11.27 -3.52
C LYS A 86 -0.87 9.82 -3.97
N VAL A 87 -0.10 8.99 -3.27
CA VAL A 87 -0.05 7.56 -3.58
C VAL A 87 -1.40 6.91 -3.26
N ILE A 88 -2.01 7.28 -2.14
CA ILE A 88 -3.33 6.80 -1.79
C ILE A 88 -4.33 7.19 -2.87
N SER A 89 -4.31 8.43 -3.30
CA SER A 89 -5.22 8.91 -4.34
C SER A 89 -5.04 8.14 -5.63
N ALA A 90 -3.81 7.91 -6.04
CA ALA A 90 -3.53 7.14 -7.26
C ALA A 90 -4.00 5.69 -7.11
N ALA A 91 -3.77 5.09 -5.95
CA ALA A 91 -4.22 3.73 -5.69
C ALA A 91 -5.75 3.63 -5.73
N ASN A 92 -6.43 4.66 -5.21
CA ASN A 92 -7.89 4.71 -5.25
C ASN A 92 -8.42 4.80 -6.68
N LYS A 93 -7.77 5.62 -7.50
CA LYS A 93 -8.18 5.73 -8.91
C LYS A 93 -7.99 4.41 -9.63
N LEU A 94 -6.87 3.74 -9.38
CA LEU A 94 -6.63 2.44 -9.98
C LEU A 94 -7.65 1.43 -9.50
N SER A 95 -7.97 1.45 -8.21
CA SER A 95 -9.00 0.57 -7.65
C SER A 95 -10.34 0.78 -8.34
N TYR A 96 -10.71 2.04 -8.52
CA TYR A 96 -11.97 2.37 -9.19
C TYR A 96 -12.00 1.84 -10.61
N LEU A 97 -10.91 2.05 -11.36
CA LEU A 97 -10.85 1.60 -12.74
C LEU A 97 -10.94 0.08 -12.85
N LEU A 98 -10.27 -0.63 -11.96
CA LEU A 98 -10.33 -2.09 -11.96
C LEU A 98 -11.71 -2.61 -11.60
N SER A 99 -12.38 -1.91 -10.69
CA SER A 99 -13.75 -2.29 -10.31
C SER A 99 -14.77 -1.96 -11.38
N ALA A 100 -14.58 -0.84 -12.06
CA ALA A 100 -15.50 -0.41 -13.11
C ALA A 100 -15.53 -1.37 -14.29
N ASN A 101 -14.42 -2.07 -14.53
CA ASN A 101 -14.37 -3.07 -15.60
C ASN A 101 -15.34 -4.22 -15.38
N THR A 102 -15.86 -4.36 -14.17
CA THR A 102 -16.81 -5.42 -13.85
C THR A 102 -18.22 -4.87 -13.63
N ASN A 103 -18.44 -3.59 -13.92
CA ASN A 103 -19.72 -2.94 -13.75
C ASN A 103 -20.22 -2.96 -12.32
N ALA A 104 -19.28 -2.95 -11.37
CA ALA A 104 -19.63 -2.93 -9.96
C ALA A 104 -18.79 -1.89 -9.25
N THR A 105 -19.44 -1.08 -8.43
CA THR A 105 -18.75 -0.10 -7.61
C THR A 105 -18.41 -0.74 -6.28
N PRO A 106 -17.13 -0.72 -5.87
CA PRO A 106 -16.77 -1.30 -4.59
C PRO A 106 -17.36 -0.51 -3.44
N GLN A 107 -17.70 -1.21 -2.38
CA GLN A 107 -18.17 -0.60 -1.15
C GLN A 107 -17.31 -1.12 -0.01
N ALA A 108 -16.82 -0.20 0.81
CA ALA A 108 -15.98 -0.59 1.93
C ALA A 108 -16.82 -1.28 2.98
N PRO A 109 -16.34 -2.38 3.55
CA PRO A 109 -17.00 -2.97 4.70
C PRO A 109 -17.00 -2.00 5.87
N SER A 110 -17.96 -2.16 6.77
CA SER A 110 -18.07 -1.33 7.95
C SER A 110 -16.77 -1.37 8.74
N GLY A 111 -16.26 -0.20 9.11
CA GLY A 111 -15.03 -0.10 9.89
C GLY A 111 -13.77 -0.25 9.09
N PHE A 112 -13.89 -0.37 7.79
CA PHE A 112 -12.75 -0.52 6.92
C PHE A 112 -12.29 0.84 6.41
N TRP A 113 -11.01 0.92 5.97
CA TRP A 113 -10.46 2.14 5.43
C TRP A 113 -11.20 2.56 4.16
N HIS A 114 -11.52 3.85 4.06
CA HIS A 114 -12.25 4.40 2.91
C HIS A 114 -11.31 5.18 2.02
N PRO A 115 -11.21 4.82 0.73
CA PRO A 115 -10.46 5.63 -0.22
C PRO A 115 -11.27 6.85 -0.63
N HIS A 116 -10.74 8.00 -0.39
CA HIS A 116 -11.23 9.23 -1.00
C HIS A 116 -10.44 10.45 -0.60
#